data_2720eb064ae9caf62129c68a75a48624
#
_entry.id   2720eb064ae9caf62129c68a75a48624
#
_cell.length_a   1.000
_cell.length_b   1.000
_cell.length_c   1.000
_cell.angle_alpha   90.00
_cell.angle_beta   90.00
_cell.angle_gamma   90.00
#
_symmetry.space_group_name_H-M   'P 1'
#
loop_
_entity.id
_entity.type
_entity.pdbx_description
1 polymer ?
#
loop_
_entity_poly.entity_id
_entity_poly.type
_entity_poly.pdbx_seq_one_letter_code
_entity_poly.pdbx_strand_id
1 'polypeptide(L)'
;MKVTKAVFPVAGMGSRFLPATKASPKEMMPIVDKPLIQYAFEEAAAAGITDMIFITGRNKRAIEDHFDKAYELEAELSAKGKSELLGRVQEVVPKSVNCIYIRQAEPLGLGHAVLCARSVVGDEPFAVLLADDLIDAKRPVIGQMAELYETNGCSILGVQDIPREQTDQYGVVAVDPRSGDLARVTAIVEKPEPQAAPSTLAVVGRYILTPQIFGHLDKRQSGAGGEIQLTDAIAALLREEQVLAYRFEGRRYDCGSKLGYLQATVDFGTRHPEVGKAFVSFLQSR
;
A
#
# COMPACT_ATOMS: atom_id res chain seq x y z
N MET A 1 20.03 -5.49 -7.72
CA MET A 1 19.00 -5.29 -8.79
C MET A 1 18.06 -4.21 -8.29
N LYS A 2 17.67 -3.25 -9.13
CA LYS A 2 16.82 -2.13 -8.73
C LYS A 2 15.34 -2.55 -8.73
N VAL A 3 14.56 -2.07 -7.76
CA VAL A 3 13.10 -2.26 -7.74
C VAL A 3 12.44 -1.25 -8.66
N THR A 4 11.84 -1.71 -9.76
CA THR A 4 11.22 -0.86 -10.79
C THR A 4 9.72 -1.08 -10.90
N LYS A 5 9.17 -2.10 -10.23
CA LYS A 5 7.78 -2.52 -10.31
C LYS A 5 7.09 -2.42 -8.95
N ALA A 6 5.86 -1.92 -8.93
CA ALA A 6 5.01 -1.89 -7.74
C ALA A 6 3.65 -2.53 -8.01
N VAL A 7 3.23 -3.41 -7.12
CA VAL A 7 1.92 -4.07 -7.14
C VAL A 7 0.99 -3.40 -6.14
N PHE A 8 -0.19 -2.98 -6.59
CA PHE A 8 -1.24 -2.39 -5.78
C PHE A 8 -2.44 -3.33 -5.71
N PRO A 9 -2.59 -4.10 -4.64
CA PRO A 9 -3.75 -4.97 -4.43
C PRO A 9 -4.99 -4.14 -4.06
N VAL A 10 -5.83 -3.82 -5.05
CA VAL A 10 -7.00 -2.93 -4.90
C VAL A 10 -8.32 -3.62 -5.24
N ALA A 11 -8.38 -4.95 -5.27
CA ALA A 11 -9.58 -5.72 -5.58
C ALA A 11 -10.56 -5.88 -4.40
N GLY A 12 -10.19 -5.52 -3.17
CA GLY A 12 -10.98 -5.72 -1.95
C GLY A 12 -12.32 -4.98 -1.95
N MET A 13 -13.34 -5.52 -1.30
CA MET A 13 -14.72 -4.99 -1.31
C MET A 13 -14.94 -3.71 -0.51
N GLY A 14 -14.04 -3.35 0.42
CA GLY A 14 -14.15 -2.12 1.21
C GLY A 14 -15.33 -2.09 2.19
N SER A 15 -15.75 -3.24 2.71
CA SER A 15 -16.96 -3.40 3.54
C SER A 15 -16.97 -2.56 4.82
N ARG A 16 -15.80 -2.22 5.39
CA ARG A 16 -15.68 -1.40 6.61
C ARG A 16 -16.24 0.01 6.45
N PHE A 17 -16.32 0.53 5.23
CA PHE A 17 -16.81 1.88 4.91
C PHE A 17 -18.20 1.89 4.24
N LEU A 18 -18.93 0.77 4.28
CA LEU A 18 -20.31 0.80 3.82
C LEU A 18 -21.15 1.78 4.69
N PRO A 19 -22.08 2.53 4.06
CA PRO A 19 -22.50 2.45 2.66
C PRO A 19 -21.66 3.27 1.66
N ALA A 20 -20.69 4.08 2.08
CA ALA A 20 -19.91 4.96 1.20
C ALA A 20 -19.22 4.19 0.06
N THR A 21 -18.72 2.99 0.35
CA THR A 21 -18.02 2.13 -0.61
C THR A 21 -18.94 1.22 -1.44
N LYS A 22 -20.26 1.42 -1.37
CA LYS A 22 -21.22 0.65 -2.19
C LYS A 22 -21.01 0.87 -3.69
N ALA A 23 -20.73 2.11 -4.09
CA ALA A 23 -20.56 2.50 -5.49
C ALA A 23 -19.15 3.05 -5.81
N SER A 24 -18.32 3.29 -4.80
CA SER A 24 -16.97 3.82 -4.96
C SER A 24 -15.95 2.93 -4.25
N PRO A 25 -14.80 2.62 -4.88
CA PRO A 25 -13.71 1.92 -4.20
C PRO A 25 -13.25 2.66 -2.94
N LYS A 26 -12.91 1.91 -1.87
CA LYS A 26 -12.34 2.51 -0.64
C LYS A 26 -11.05 3.28 -0.94
N GLU A 27 -10.30 2.83 -1.92
CA GLU A 27 -9.05 3.40 -2.39
C GLU A 27 -9.23 4.78 -3.05
N MET A 28 -10.47 5.09 -3.48
CA MET A 28 -10.86 6.39 -4.04
C MET A 28 -11.45 7.35 -3.00
N MET A 29 -11.52 6.96 -1.73
CA MET A 29 -11.92 7.90 -0.67
C MET A 29 -10.87 9.00 -0.51
N PRO A 30 -11.27 10.29 -0.55
CA PRO A 30 -10.32 11.39 -0.57
C PRO A 30 -9.81 11.75 0.84
N ILE A 31 -8.53 11.98 0.96
CA ILE A 31 -7.95 12.74 2.07
C ILE A 31 -7.82 14.17 1.60
N VAL A 32 -8.74 15.02 2.04
CA VAL A 32 -9.00 16.38 1.56
C VAL A 32 -9.49 16.36 0.10
N ASP A 33 -8.61 16.48 -0.87
CA ASP A 33 -8.89 16.53 -2.32
C ASP A 33 -8.16 15.48 -3.17
N LYS A 34 -7.38 14.61 -2.51
CA LYS A 34 -6.59 13.56 -3.18
C LYS A 34 -7.03 12.16 -2.72
N PRO A 35 -7.36 11.22 -3.63
CA PRO A 35 -7.76 9.87 -3.24
C PRO A 35 -6.59 9.08 -2.62
N LEU A 36 -6.91 8.18 -1.68
CA LEU A 36 -5.94 7.35 -0.95
C LEU A 36 -4.95 6.63 -1.87
N ILE A 37 -5.42 6.08 -2.97
CA ILE A 37 -4.57 5.34 -3.92
C ILE A 37 -3.48 6.22 -4.52
N GLN A 38 -3.73 7.51 -4.72
CA GLN A 38 -2.77 8.42 -5.30
C GLN A 38 -1.59 8.68 -4.37
N TYR A 39 -1.78 8.70 -3.05
CA TYR A 39 -0.66 8.82 -2.10
C TYR A 39 0.31 7.64 -2.22
N ALA A 40 -0.21 6.41 -2.29
CA ALA A 40 0.63 5.24 -2.46
C ALA A 40 1.31 5.20 -3.84
N PHE A 41 0.61 5.66 -4.89
CA PHE A 41 1.16 5.80 -6.23
C PHE A 41 2.31 6.81 -6.28
N GLU A 42 2.09 8.01 -5.73
CA GLU A 42 3.11 9.07 -5.66
C GLU A 42 4.33 8.64 -4.85
N GLU A 43 4.13 7.89 -3.75
CA GLU A 43 5.21 7.31 -2.97
C GLU A 43 6.09 6.37 -3.82
N ALA A 44 5.46 5.47 -4.59
CA ALA A 44 6.18 4.55 -5.47
C ALA A 44 6.89 5.29 -6.61
N ALA A 45 6.24 6.25 -7.25
CA ALA A 45 6.83 7.08 -8.30
C ALA A 45 8.03 7.88 -7.79
N ALA A 46 7.92 8.49 -6.61
CA ALA A 46 9.01 9.23 -5.97
C ALA A 46 10.19 8.34 -5.53
N ALA A 47 9.95 7.05 -5.32
CA ALA A 47 10.99 6.03 -5.10
C ALA A 47 11.68 5.57 -6.41
N GLY A 48 11.25 6.09 -7.57
CA GLY A 48 11.80 5.76 -8.88
C GLY A 48 11.25 4.49 -9.50
N ILE A 49 10.11 4.01 -9.03
CA ILE A 49 9.38 2.89 -9.63
C ILE A 49 8.64 3.40 -10.88
N THR A 50 8.72 2.63 -11.96
CA THR A 50 8.20 3.01 -13.28
C THR A 50 6.98 2.21 -13.72
N ASP A 51 6.81 0.99 -13.23
CA ASP A 51 5.70 0.12 -13.61
C ASP A 51 4.75 -0.08 -12.41
N MET A 52 3.57 0.54 -12.48
CA MET A 52 2.53 0.47 -11.46
C MET A 52 1.48 -0.55 -11.85
N ILE A 53 1.45 -1.68 -11.15
CA ILE A 53 0.62 -2.85 -11.46
C ILE A 53 -0.57 -2.88 -10.50
N PHE A 54 -1.74 -2.50 -10.98
CA PHE A 54 -2.97 -2.50 -10.20
C PHE A 54 -3.70 -3.83 -10.34
N ILE A 55 -3.91 -4.53 -9.23
CA ILE A 55 -4.72 -5.75 -9.20
C ILE A 55 -6.14 -5.37 -8.83
N THR A 56 -6.99 -5.23 -9.84
CA THR A 56 -8.34 -4.67 -9.72
C THR A 56 -9.43 -5.75 -9.66
N GLY A 57 -10.59 -5.37 -9.15
CA GLY A 57 -11.82 -6.19 -9.15
C GLY A 57 -12.93 -5.59 -10.03
N ARG A 58 -14.09 -6.26 -10.06
CA ARG A 58 -15.22 -5.86 -10.91
C ARG A 58 -15.69 -4.40 -10.72
N ASN A 59 -15.67 -3.88 -9.50
CA ASN A 59 -16.22 -2.58 -9.15
C ASN A 59 -15.13 -1.53 -8.90
N LYS A 60 -13.98 -1.61 -9.60
CA LYS A 60 -12.79 -0.77 -9.37
C LYS A 60 -12.46 0.19 -10.52
N ARG A 61 -13.37 0.35 -11.48
CA ARG A 61 -13.16 1.18 -12.67
C ARG A 61 -12.75 2.64 -12.34
N ALA A 62 -13.27 3.21 -11.26
CA ALA A 62 -12.90 4.55 -10.83
C ALA A 62 -11.39 4.70 -10.52
N ILE A 63 -10.68 3.61 -10.18
CA ILE A 63 -9.22 3.63 -10.02
C ILE A 63 -8.54 3.72 -11.40
N GLU A 64 -9.01 2.95 -12.37
CA GLU A 64 -8.52 2.98 -13.75
C GLU A 64 -8.75 4.38 -14.33
N ASP A 65 -9.99 4.88 -14.26
CA ASP A 65 -10.38 6.21 -14.76
C ASP A 65 -9.56 7.36 -14.11
N HIS A 66 -9.13 7.21 -12.85
CA HIS A 66 -8.34 8.23 -12.13
C HIS A 66 -6.92 8.38 -12.68
N PHE A 67 -6.30 7.28 -13.09
CA PHE A 67 -4.94 7.29 -13.64
C PHE A 67 -4.90 7.35 -15.17
N ASP A 68 -6.06 7.26 -15.83
CA ASP A 68 -6.18 7.44 -17.27
C ASP A 68 -6.25 8.92 -17.66
N LYS A 69 -6.00 9.21 -18.92
CA LYS A 69 -6.10 10.56 -19.46
C LYS A 69 -7.57 11.01 -19.52
N ALA A 70 -7.91 12.06 -18.78
CA ALA A 70 -9.25 12.66 -18.77
C ALA A 70 -9.39 13.67 -19.94
N TYR A 71 -9.45 13.18 -21.18
CA TYR A 71 -9.36 13.97 -22.40
C TYR A 71 -10.39 15.14 -22.46
N GLU A 72 -11.66 14.88 -22.14
CA GLU A 72 -12.72 15.88 -22.17
C GLU A 72 -12.50 16.97 -21.10
N LEU A 73 -12.11 16.55 -19.88
CA LEU A 73 -11.83 17.48 -18.78
C LEU A 73 -10.61 18.36 -19.09
N GLU A 74 -9.54 17.77 -19.60
CA GLU A 74 -8.33 18.49 -19.97
C GLU A 74 -8.62 19.51 -21.09
N ALA A 75 -9.38 19.13 -22.11
CA ALA A 75 -9.77 20.02 -23.21
C ALA A 75 -10.62 21.18 -22.71
N GLU A 76 -11.56 20.93 -21.79
CA GLU A 76 -12.43 21.97 -21.20
C GLU A 76 -11.61 22.93 -20.33
N LEU A 77 -10.72 22.43 -19.47
CA LEU A 77 -9.85 23.25 -18.63
C LEU A 77 -8.92 24.13 -19.49
N SER A 78 -8.37 23.59 -20.55
CA SER A 78 -7.52 24.31 -21.53
C SER A 78 -8.34 25.41 -22.21
N ALA A 79 -9.53 25.11 -22.72
CA ALA A 79 -10.39 26.09 -23.39
C ALA A 79 -10.83 27.24 -22.47
N LYS A 80 -10.97 26.97 -21.16
CA LYS A 80 -11.33 27.97 -20.14
C LYS A 80 -10.11 28.70 -19.55
N GLY A 81 -8.88 28.41 -20.01
CA GLY A 81 -7.66 29.02 -19.50
C GLY A 81 -7.31 28.66 -18.05
N LYS A 82 -7.85 27.53 -17.52
CA LYS A 82 -7.62 27.07 -16.14
C LYS A 82 -6.33 26.25 -16.05
N SER A 83 -5.18 26.88 -16.34
CA SER A 83 -3.89 26.21 -16.47
C SER A 83 -3.41 25.49 -15.19
N GLU A 84 -3.69 26.06 -14.01
CA GLU A 84 -3.31 25.42 -12.74
C GLU A 84 -4.08 24.12 -12.50
N LEU A 85 -5.40 24.11 -12.70
CA LEU A 85 -6.22 22.90 -12.57
C LEU A 85 -5.85 21.86 -13.65
N LEU A 86 -5.56 22.30 -14.87
CA LEU A 86 -5.08 21.44 -15.96
C LEU A 86 -3.77 20.76 -15.57
N GLY A 87 -2.81 21.51 -15.01
CA GLY A 87 -1.56 20.96 -14.49
C GLY A 87 -1.80 19.89 -13.43
N ARG A 88 -2.64 20.18 -12.42
CA ARG A 88 -2.99 19.21 -11.36
C ARG A 88 -3.57 17.90 -11.92
N VAL A 89 -4.38 17.94 -12.98
CA VAL A 89 -4.93 16.74 -13.62
C VAL A 89 -3.86 15.97 -14.40
N GLN A 90 -3.04 16.68 -15.15
CA GLN A 90 -2.00 16.06 -16.01
C GLN A 90 -0.82 15.50 -15.24
N GLU A 91 -0.54 16.01 -14.04
CA GLU A 91 0.56 15.59 -13.18
C GLU A 91 0.23 14.36 -12.32
N VAL A 92 -1.01 13.87 -12.32
CA VAL A 92 -1.40 12.66 -11.58
C VAL A 92 -0.52 11.46 -11.97
N VAL A 93 -0.25 11.29 -13.26
CA VAL A 93 0.63 10.23 -13.77
C VAL A 93 1.85 10.85 -14.47
N PRO A 94 3.06 10.74 -13.89
CA PRO A 94 4.28 11.18 -14.54
C PRO A 94 4.52 10.45 -15.87
N LYS A 95 5.07 11.14 -16.87
CA LYS A 95 5.33 10.57 -18.22
C LYS A 95 6.25 9.35 -18.24
N SER A 96 7.05 9.17 -17.18
CA SER A 96 7.97 8.04 -17.03
C SER A 96 7.33 6.81 -16.37
N VAL A 97 6.05 6.89 -16.01
CA VAL A 97 5.34 5.83 -15.28
C VAL A 97 4.33 5.15 -16.18
N ASN A 98 4.32 3.82 -16.16
CA ASN A 98 3.34 2.97 -16.84
C ASN A 98 2.33 2.45 -15.83
N CYS A 99 1.04 2.55 -16.16
CA CYS A 99 -0.04 1.95 -15.39
C CYS A 99 -0.50 0.65 -16.08
N ILE A 100 -0.49 -0.45 -15.33
CA ILE A 100 -0.85 -1.79 -15.83
C ILE A 100 -1.98 -2.33 -14.95
N TYR A 101 -3.08 -2.74 -15.57
CA TYR A 101 -4.26 -3.22 -14.86
C TYR A 101 -4.47 -4.72 -15.08
N ILE A 102 -4.49 -5.48 -13.99
CA ILE A 102 -4.71 -6.92 -14.00
C ILE A 102 -5.95 -7.22 -13.15
N ARG A 103 -6.80 -8.10 -13.65
CA ARG A 103 -8.03 -8.44 -12.94
C ARG A 103 -7.83 -9.64 -12.03
N GLN A 104 -8.15 -9.44 -10.75
CA GLN A 104 -8.41 -10.54 -9.84
C GLN A 104 -9.86 -10.98 -10.02
N ALA A 105 -10.07 -12.11 -10.68
CA ALA A 105 -11.41 -12.58 -11.02
C ALA A 105 -12.23 -13.01 -9.81
N GLU A 106 -11.57 -13.60 -8.79
CA GLU A 106 -12.15 -14.07 -7.54
C GLU A 106 -11.46 -13.45 -6.35
N PRO A 107 -12.17 -13.05 -5.29
CA PRO A 107 -11.59 -12.39 -4.11
C PRO A 107 -10.93 -13.40 -3.17
N LEU A 108 -9.89 -14.07 -3.62
CA LEU A 108 -9.18 -15.14 -2.91
C LEU A 108 -8.07 -14.63 -1.97
N GLY A 109 -8.10 -13.38 -1.56
CA GLY A 109 -7.20 -12.80 -0.58
C GLY A 109 -6.00 -12.05 -1.16
N LEU A 110 -5.18 -11.48 -0.25
CA LEU A 110 -4.04 -10.63 -0.60
C LEU A 110 -2.95 -11.40 -1.34
N GLY A 111 -2.63 -12.61 -0.91
CA GLY A 111 -1.62 -13.44 -1.57
C GLY A 111 -2.01 -13.77 -3.02
N HIS A 112 -3.29 -14.06 -3.27
CA HIS A 112 -3.79 -14.28 -4.63
C HIS A 112 -3.71 -13.01 -5.48
N ALA A 113 -4.01 -11.85 -4.91
CA ALA A 113 -3.86 -10.58 -5.63
C ALA A 113 -2.39 -10.37 -6.06
N VAL A 114 -1.42 -10.62 -5.16
CA VAL A 114 0.01 -10.56 -5.50
C VAL A 114 0.36 -11.59 -6.57
N LEU A 115 -0.15 -12.83 -6.47
CA LEU A 115 0.07 -13.89 -7.48
C LEU A 115 -0.39 -13.49 -8.88
N CYS A 116 -1.49 -12.74 -9.00
CA CYS A 116 -1.98 -12.24 -10.29
C CYS A 116 -0.96 -11.35 -11.02
N ALA A 117 -0.03 -10.72 -10.30
CA ALA A 117 1.02 -9.88 -10.91
C ALA A 117 2.18 -10.67 -11.52
N ARG A 118 2.29 -11.99 -11.27
CA ARG A 118 3.45 -12.84 -11.64
C ARG A 118 3.89 -12.68 -13.10
N SER A 119 2.94 -12.69 -14.04
CA SER A 119 3.25 -12.64 -15.48
C SER A 119 3.89 -11.31 -15.91
N VAL A 120 3.63 -10.23 -15.19
CA VAL A 120 4.17 -8.89 -15.46
C VAL A 120 5.42 -8.62 -14.64
N VAL A 121 5.47 -9.08 -13.41
CA VAL A 121 6.65 -8.95 -12.55
C VAL A 121 7.80 -9.81 -13.08
N GLY A 122 7.53 -11.04 -13.51
CA GLY A 122 8.56 -11.96 -13.96
C GLY A 122 9.50 -12.37 -12.82
N ASP A 123 10.80 -12.37 -13.13
CA ASP A 123 11.86 -12.78 -12.20
C ASP A 123 12.56 -11.57 -11.54
N GLU A 124 11.86 -10.43 -11.44
CA GLU A 124 12.40 -9.21 -10.85
C GLU A 124 11.89 -8.98 -9.41
N PRO A 125 12.66 -8.27 -8.56
CA PRO A 125 12.15 -7.79 -7.28
C PRO A 125 11.07 -6.73 -7.51
N PHE A 126 10.10 -6.70 -6.62
CA PHE A 126 8.97 -5.78 -6.74
C PHE A 126 8.48 -5.28 -5.38
N ALA A 127 7.88 -4.11 -5.39
CA ALA A 127 7.19 -3.56 -4.23
C ALA A 127 5.73 -4.01 -4.19
N VAL A 128 5.16 -4.13 -2.99
CA VAL A 128 3.70 -4.23 -2.78
C VAL A 128 3.28 -3.10 -1.86
N LEU A 129 2.29 -2.31 -2.29
CA LEU A 129 1.75 -1.20 -1.51
C LEU A 129 0.25 -1.38 -1.30
N LEU A 130 -0.17 -1.43 -0.05
CA LEU A 130 -1.58 -1.38 0.32
C LEU A 130 -2.03 0.09 0.37
N ALA A 131 -3.01 0.44 -0.45
CA ALA A 131 -3.44 1.84 -0.62
C ALA A 131 -4.10 2.45 0.62
N ASP A 132 -4.68 1.62 1.50
CA ASP A 132 -5.29 2.06 2.75
C ASP A 132 -4.30 2.27 3.92
N ASP A 133 -3.03 1.92 3.74
CA ASP A 133 -1.94 2.34 4.61
C ASP A 133 -1.32 3.63 4.06
N LEU A 134 -1.84 4.77 4.50
CA LEU A 134 -1.29 6.07 4.15
C LEU A 134 -0.10 6.37 5.06
N ILE A 135 1.07 6.67 4.47
CA ILE A 135 2.28 6.97 5.23
C ILE A 135 2.75 8.40 4.90
N ASP A 136 2.86 9.20 5.95
CA ASP A 136 3.41 10.55 5.90
C ASP A 136 4.90 10.47 6.28
N ALA A 137 5.78 10.62 5.32
CA ALA A 137 7.22 10.52 5.50
C ALA A 137 7.96 11.56 4.64
N LYS A 138 9.08 12.08 5.16
CA LYS A 138 9.94 13.00 4.39
C LYS A 138 10.61 12.31 3.20
N ARG A 139 10.95 11.04 3.35
CA ARG A 139 11.46 10.18 2.30
C ARG A 139 10.45 9.08 2.03
N PRO A 140 10.10 8.78 0.77
CA PRO A 140 9.20 7.66 0.44
C PRO A 140 9.62 6.38 1.16
N VAL A 141 8.72 5.71 1.87
CA VAL A 141 9.06 4.50 2.63
C VAL A 141 9.50 3.38 1.70
N ILE A 142 8.83 3.22 0.56
CA ILE A 142 9.29 2.27 -0.46
C ILE A 142 10.69 2.63 -0.99
N GLY A 143 11.06 3.91 -1.07
CA GLY A 143 12.42 4.35 -1.41
C GLY A 143 13.44 3.94 -0.34
N GLN A 144 13.12 4.14 0.95
CA GLN A 144 13.96 3.67 2.06
C GLN A 144 14.18 2.15 1.97
N MET A 145 13.11 1.39 1.72
CA MET A 145 13.16 -0.08 1.60
C MET A 145 13.91 -0.55 0.35
N ALA A 146 13.78 0.16 -0.79
CA ALA A 146 14.48 -0.18 -2.03
C ALA A 146 16.00 -0.04 -1.88
N GLU A 147 16.49 0.99 -1.20
CA GLU A 147 17.92 1.15 -0.88
C GLU A 147 18.44 0.00 -0.01
N LEU A 148 17.63 -0.43 0.97
CA LEU A 148 17.97 -1.59 1.82
C LEU A 148 17.97 -2.88 1.00
N TYR A 149 17.05 -3.03 0.05
CA TYR A 149 17.02 -4.16 -0.86
C TYR A 149 18.26 -4.21 -1.76
N GLU A 150 18.69 -3.08 -2.31
CA GLU A 150 19.90 -3.02 -3.14
C GLU A 150 21.15 -3.51 -2.39
N THR A 151 21.18 -3.26 -1.08
CA THR A 151 22.31 -3.68 -0.22
C THR A 151 22.23 -5.14 0.23
N ASN A 152 21.01 -5.62 0.56
CA ASN A 152 20.82 -6.92 1.21
C ASN A 152 20.37 -8.03 0.25
N GLY A 153 19.75 -7.71 -0.89
CA GLY A 153 19.31 -8.64 -1.92
C GLY A 153 18.23 -9.64 -1.49
N CYS A 154 17.46 -9.33 -0.45
CA CYS A 154 16.42 -10.20 0.11
C CYS A 154 15.11 -9.44 0.39
N SER A 155 14.01 -10.17 0.58
CA SER A 155 12.70 -9.59 0.87
C SER A 155 12.71 -8.73 2.13
N ILE A 156 12.02 -7.58 2.09
CA ILE A 156 11.93 -6.62 3.21
C ILE A 156 10.47 -6.31 3.49
N LEU A 157 10.09 -6.36 4.76
CA LEU A 157 8.76 -6.04 5.26
C LEU A 157 8.80 -4.71 6.01
N GLY A 158 7.96 -3.75 5.65
CA GLY A 158 7.73 -2.56 6.44
C GLY A 158 6.96 -2.92 7.71
N VAL A 159 7.48 -2.55 8.87
CA VAL A 159 6.89 -2.93 10.16
C VAL A 159 6.76 -1.74 11.10
N GLN A 160 5.81 -1.86 12.03
CA GLN A 160 5.54 -0.87 13.07
C GLN A 160 5.13 -1.58 14.37
N ASP A 161 5.54 -1.05 15.51
CA ASP A 161 5.03 -1.49 16.79
C ASP A 161 3.57 -1.03 16.97
N ILE A 162 2.69 -1.95 17.36
CA ILE A 162 1.28 -1.72 17.62
C ILE A 162 0.91 -2.12 19.05
N PRO A 163 -0.21 -1.61 19.61
CA PRO A 163 -0.78 -2.15 20.83
C PRO A 163 -1.04 -3.66 20.69
N ARG A 164 -0.72 -4.44 21.74
CA ARG A 164 -0.86 -5.90 21.71
C ARG A 164 -2.29 -6.34 21.40
N GLU A 165 -3.28 -5.58 21.84
CA GLU A 165 -4.71 -5.83 21.64
C GLU A 165 -5.13 -5.76 20.15
N GLN A 166 -4.28 -5.21 19.28
CA GLN A 166 -4.54 -5.05 17.85
C GLN A 166 -3.82 -6.09 16.99
N THR A 167 -3.10 -7.04 17.59
CA THR A 167 -2.33 -8.05 16.83
C THR A 167 -3.21 -8.96 15.98
N ASP A 168 -4.48 -9.15 16.35
CA ASP A 168 -5.50 -9.89 15.61
C ASP A 168 -5.94 -9.20 14.28
N GLN A 169 -5.40 -8.03 13.98
CA GLN A 169 -5.72 -7.27 12.76
C GLN A 169 -4.61 -7.33 11.71
N TYR A 170 -3.40 -7.76 12.09
CA TYR A 170 -2.19 -7.68 11.25
C TYR A 170 -1.41 -9.00 11.21
N GLY A 171 -0.61 -9.17 10.17
CA GLY A 171 0.50 -10.11 10.22
C GLY A 171 1.55 -9.61 11.23
N VAL A 172 1.96 -10.45 12.17
CA VAL A 172 2.91 -10.08 13.24
C VAL A 172 4.19 -10.88 13.08
N VAL A 173 5.35 -10.22 13.14
CA VAL A 173 6.66 -10.84 12.99
C VAL A 173 7.37 -11.02 14.32
N ALA A 174 8.11 -12.13 14.46
CA ALA A 174 9.21 -12.24 15.40
C ALA A 174 10.52 -11.91 14.68
N VAL A 175 11.42 -11.21 15.35
CA VAL A 175 12.71 -10.80 14.81
C VAL A 175 13.85 -11.17 15.73
N ASP A 176 15.09 -11.23 15.20
CA ASP A 176 16.28 -11.38 16.02
C ASP A 176 16.45 -10.17 16.96
N PRO A 177 16.51 -10.35 18.28
CA PRO A 177 16.52 -9.26 19.26
C PRO A 177 17.80 -8.38 19.22
N ARG A 178 18.82 -8.76 18.49
CA ARG A 178 20.11 -8.04 18.39
C ARG A 178 20.11 -6.95 17.33
N SER A 179 19.00 -6.75 16.61
CA SER A 179 18.94 -5.85 15.47
C SER A 179 18.26 -4.52 15.87
N GLY A 180 18.72 -3.41 15.27
CA GLY A 180 18.10 -2.10 15.37
C GLY A 180 16.83 -1.98 14.50
N ASP A 181 16.70 -0.91 13.69
CA ASP A 181 15.54 -0.68 12.84
C ASP A 181 15.41 -1.68 11.69
N LEU A 182 16.50 -2.34 11.29
CA LEU A 182 16.52 -3.42 10.31
C LEU A 182 16.86 -4.74 11.00
N ALA A 183 15.90 -5.65 11.09
CA ALA A 183 16.02 -6.90 11.83
C ALA A 183 15.69 -8.11 10.96
N ARG A 184 16.39 -9.24 11.21
CA ARG A 184 16.07 -10.51 10.56
C ARG A 184 14.76 -11.06 11.12
N VAL A 185 13.81 -11.37 10.24
CA VAL A 185 12.56 -12.06 10.60
C VAL A 185 12.85 -13.53 10.90
N THR A 186 12.37 -14.01 12.03
CA THR A 186 12.50 -15.43 12.46
C THR A 186 11.18 -16.19 12.34
N ALA A 187 10.06 -15.48 12.44
CA ALA A 187 8.71 -16.04 12.23
C ALA A 187 7.74 -14.92 11.83
N ILE A 188 6.65 -15.31 11.18
CA ILE A 188 5.52 -14.42 10.88
C ILE A 188 4.21 -15.20 11.05
N VAL A 189 3.20 -14.58 11.67
CA VAL A 189 1.89 -15.18 11.94
C VAL A 189 0.81 -14.20 11.51
N GLU A 190 -0.18 -14.67 10.74
CA GLU A 190 -1.33 -13.87 10.32
C GLU A 190 -2.33 -13.74 11.46
N LYS A 191 -2.65 -12.51 11.85
CA LYS A 191 -3.69 -12.14 12.81
C LYS A 191 -3.71 -13.02 14.08
N PRO A 192 -2.58 -13.12 14.80
CA PRO A 192 -2.53 -13.93 16.00
C PRO A 192 -3.38 -13.30 17.10
N GLU A 193 -4.06 -14.13 17.87
CA GLU A 193 -4.67 -13.69 19.13
C GLU A 193 -3.63 -12.97 20.01
N PRO A 194 -4.01 -11.90 20.75
CA PRO A 194 -3.07 -11.10 21.53
C PRO A 194 -2.14 -11.88 22.45
N GLN A 195 -2.65 -12.99 23.06
CA GLN A 195 -1.89 -13.85 23.96
C GLN A 195 -0.87 -14.73 23.20
N ALA A 196 -1.18 -15.09 21.95
CA ALA A 196 -0.35 -15.95 21.09
C ALA A 196 0.57 -15.17 20.14
N ALA A 197 0.43 -13.84 20.10
CA ALA A 197 1.24 -13.00 19.21
C ALA A 197 2.73 -13.11 19.54
N PRO A 198 3.60 -13.39 18.54
CA PRO A 198 5.03 -13.57 18.77
C PRO A 198 5.73 -12.28 19.22
N SER A 199 5.15 -11.12 18.91
CA SER A 199 5.61 -9.80 19.30
C SER A 199 4.48 -8.77 19.17
N THR A 200 4.80 -7.48 19.22
CA THR A 200 3.91 -6.36 18.84
C THR A 200 4.28 -5.74 17.50
N LEU A 201 5.22 -6.35 16.77
CA LEU A 201 5.75 -5.80 15.54
C LEU A 201 4.89 -6.26 14.35
N ALA A 202 4.00 -5.39 13.92
CA ALA A 202 3.05 -5.65 12.84
C ALA A 202 3.65 -5.32 11.47
N VAL A 203 3.38 -6.16 10.50
CA VAL A 203 3.65 -5.85 9.09
C VAL A 203 2.58 -4.90 8.59
N VAL A 204 3.00 -3.78 8.05
CA VAL A 204 2.11 -2.74 7.53
C VAL A 204 2.33 -2.58 6.04
N GLY A 205 1.33 -2.44 5.29
CA GLY A 205 1.13 -2.36 3.85
C GLY A 205 2.27 -1.95 2.92
N ARG A 206 3.53 -2.19 3.31
CA ARG A 206 4.72 -1.94 2.48
C ARG A 206 5.64 -3.15 2.49
N TYR A 207 5.91 -3.68 1.30
CA TYR A 207 6.75 -4.85 1.10
C TYR A 207 7.69 -4.62 -0.08
N ILE A 208 8.91 -5.14 0.00
CA ILE A 208 9.74 -5.46 -1.17
C ILE A 208 9.94 -6.97 -1.14
N LEU A 209 9.55 -7.62 -2.21
CA LEU A 209 9.57 -9.07 -2.31
C LEU A 209 10.46 -9.52 -3.46
N THR A 210 11.13 -10.63 -3.25
CA THR A 210 11.81 -11.37 -4.30
C THR A 210 10.79 -12.18 -5.11
N PRO A 211 11.07 -12.51 -6.39
CA PRO A 211 10.15 -13.29 -7.22
C PRO A 211 9.91 -14.73 -6.70
N GLN A 212 10.76 -15.24 -5.81
CA GLN A 212 10.62 -16.54 -5.15
C GLN A 212 9.28 -16.67 -4.42
N ILE A 213 8.71 -15.57 -3.95
CA ILE A 213 7.39 -15.54 -3.30
C ILE A 213 6.28 -16.19 -4.16
N PHE A 214 6.35 -16.04 -5.49
CA PHE A 214 5.35 -16.59 -6.40
C PHE A 214 5.31 -18.13 -6.34
N GLY A 215 6.44 -18.80 -6.15
CA GLY A 215 6.50 -20.24 -5.98
C GLY A 215 5.77 -20.73 -4.73
N HIS A 216 5.74 -19.91 -3.67
CA HIS A 216 5.01 -20.21 -2.45
C HIS A 216 3.52 -19.86 -2.54
N LEU A 217 3.16 -18.79 -3.23
CA LEU A 217 1.78 -18.40 -3.47
C LEU A 217 1.03 -19.42 -4.36
N ASP A 218 1.69 -19.94 -5.40
CA ASP A 218 1.12 -20.90 -6.36
C ASP A 218 0.81 -22.27 -5.74
N LYS A 219 1.63 -22.71 -4.77
CA LYS A 219 1.48 -24.01 -4.08
C LYS A 219 0.44 -23.99 -2.96
N ARG A 220 -0.11 -22.84 -2.59
CA ARG A 220 -1.02 -22.71 -1.47
C ARG A 220 -2.44 -23.04 -1.85
N GLN A 221 -3.00 -24.04 -1.18
CA GLN A 221 -4.45 -24.20 -1.05
C GLN A 221 -4.96 -23.12 -0.09
N SER A 222 -6.22 -22.69 -0.26
CA SER A 222 -6.87 -21.70 0.58
C SER A 222 -6.62 -21.97 2.07
N GLY A 223 -6.07 -20.97 2.78
CA GLY A 223 -5.85 -21.01 4.22
C GLY A 223 -7.13 -20.66 5.01
N ALA A 224 -6.95 -20.09 6.20
CA ALA A 224 -8.07 -19.66 7.04
C ALA A 224 -9.02 -18.72 6.28
N GLY A 225 -10.33 -19.03 6.27
CA GLY A 225 -11.33 -18.24 5.55
C GLY A 225 -11.40 -18.47 4.04
N GLY A 226 -10.69 -19.45 3.47
CA GLY A 226 -10.69 -19.72 2.04
C GLY A 226 -9.79 -18.77 1.23
N GLU A 227 -8.99 -17.93 1.88
CA GLU A 227 -8.10 -16.94 1.27
C GLU A 227 -6.65 -17.45 1.18
N ILE A 228 -5.94 -17.03 0.15
CA ILE A 228 -4.48 -17.20 0.02
C ILE A 228 -3.82 -16.02 0.72
N GLN A 229 -3.24 -16.26 1.89
CA GLN A 229 -2.60 -15.24 2.69
C GLN A 229 -1.15 -14.99 2.23
N LEU A 230 -0.80 -13.71 2.04
CA LEU A 230 0.59 -13.33 1.72
C LEU A 230 1.54 -13.67 2.87
N THR A 231 1.08 -13.50 4.09
CA THR A 231 1.80 -13.82 5.33
C THR A 231 2.25 -15.27 5.39
N ASP A 232 1.35 -16.19 5.00
CA ASP A 232 1.69 -17.61 4.94
C ASP A 232 2.76 -17.93 3.89
N ALA A 233 2.69 -17.28 2.74
CA ALA A 233 3.71 -17.45 1.71
C ALA A 233 5.06 -16.92 2.18
N ILE A 234 5.09 -15.78 2.88
CA ILE A 234 6.30 -15.23 3.50
C ILE A 234 6.84 -16.18 4.58
N ALA A 235 5.96 -16.80 5.40
CA ALA A 235 6.38 -17.79 6.38
C ALA A 235 7.06 -19.03 5.74
N ALA A 236 6.61 -19.41 4.53
CA ALA A 236 7.27 -20.48 3.79
C ALA A 236 8.61 -20.00 3.19
N LEU A 237 8.65 -18.77 2.66
CA LEU A 237 9.85 -18.15 2.08
C LEU A 237 11.00 -18.05 3.09
N LEU A 238 10.70 -17.82 4.39
CA LEU A 238 11.70 -17.79 5.49
C LEU A 238 12.55 -19.07 5.60
N ARG A 239 12.09 -20.19 5.03
CA ARG A 239 12.84 -21.45 5.03
C ARG A 239 13.89 -21.53 3.93
N GLU A 240 13.79 -20.68 2.94
CA GLU A 240 14.62 -20.70 1.72
C GLU A 240 15.51 -19.47 1.60
N GLU A 241 15.04 -18.31 2.07
CA GLU A 241 15.81 -17.07 2.03
C GLU A 241 15.65 -16.24 3.32
N GLN A 242 16.56 -15.28 3.49
CA GLN A 242 16.45 -14.27 4.53
C GLN A 242 15.33 -13.28 4.18
N VAL A 243 14.53 -12.92 5.20
CA VAL A 243 13.57 -11.82 5.13
C VAL A 243 13.91 -10.84 6.23
N LEU A 244 13.87 -9.54 5.93
CA LEU A 244 14.15 -8.47 6.87
C LEU A 244 12.87 -7.71 7.23
N ALA A 245 12.77 -7.29 8.47
CA ALA A 245 11.76 -6.35 8.97
C ALA A 245 12.42 -4.98 9.13
N TYR A 246 11.83 -3.95 8.55
CA TYR A 246 12.32 -2.58 8.63
C TYR A 246 11.33 -1.66 9.35
N ARG A 247 11.76 -1.07 10.47
CA ARG A 247 11.05 0.03 11.12
C ARG A 247 11.36 1.32 10.37
N PHE A 248 10.48 1.70 9.48
CA PHE A 248 10.67 2.85 8.60
C PHE A 248 10.47 4.19 9.34
N GLU A 249 11.10 5.22 8.81
CA GLU A 249 10.87 6.60 9.23
C GLU A 249 9.60 7.15 8.56
N GLY A 250 8.60 7.50 9.36
CA GLY A 250 7.33 8.05 8.88
C GLY A 250 6.16 7.77 9.83
N ARG A 251 5.08 8.50 9.64
CA ARG A 251 3.84 8.30 10.39
C ARG A 251 2.81 7.59 9.51
N ARG A 252 2.40 6.41 9.94
CA ARG A 252 1.35 5.64 9.27
C ARG A 252 -0.02 6.00 9.82
N TYR A 253 -1.01 6.05 8.91
CA TYR A 253 -2.43 6.10 9.20
C TYR A 253 -3.09 4.86 8.58
N ASP A 254 -3.74 4.04 9.41
CA ASP A 254 -4.57 2.93 8.94
C ASP A 254 -5.91 3.47 8.43
N CYS A 255 -5.92 3.92 7.17
CA CYS A 255 -7.14 4.39 6.50
C CYS A 255 -8.08 3.25 6.11
N GLY A 256 -7.76 1.99 6.40
CA GLY A 256 -8.68 0.86 6.40
C GLY A 256 -9.66 0.89 7.56
N SER A 257 -9.39 1.69 8.62
CA SER A 257 -10.28 1.97 9.75
C SER A 257 -10.87 3.38 9.65
N LYS A 258 -12.09 3.57 10.18
CA LYS A 258 -12.74 4.89 10.21
C LYS A 258 -11.95 5.90 11.03
N LEU A 259 -11.38 5.47 12.16
CA LEU A 259 -10.59 6.35 13.02
C LEU A 259 -9.30 6.79 12.34
N GLY A 260 -8.53 5.86 11.77
CA GLY A 260 -7.29 6.20 11.06
C GLY A 260 -7.53 7.10 9.84
N TYR A 261 -8.63 6.87 9.11
CA TYR A 261 -9.07 7.74 8.03
C TYR A 261 -9.36 9.17 8.50
N LEU A 262 -10.08 9.33 9.62
CA LEU A 262 -10.36 10.65 10.20
C LEU A 262 -9.09 11.34 10.70
N GLN A 263 -8.19 10.60 11.35
CA GLN A 263 -6.90 11.14 11.81
C GLN A 263 -6.06 11.65 10.61
N ALA A 264 -5.95 10.85 9.55
CA ALA A 264 -5.29 11.28 8.32
C ALA A 264 -5.94 12.55 7.74
N THR A 265 -7.28 12.57 7.64
CA THR A 265 -8.01 13.71 7.11
C THR A 265 -7.77 14.99 7.92
N VAL A 266 -7.73 14.91 9.24
CA VAL A 266 -7.43 16.05 10.11
C VAL A 266 -6.00 16.53 9.91
N ASP A 267 -5.03 15.63 9.98
CA ASP A 267 -3.61 16.01 9.91
C ASP A 267 -3.23 16.56 8.53
N PHE A 268 -3.73 15.98 7.46
CA PHE A 268 -3.52 16.51 6.11
C PHE A 268 -4.33 17.80 5.87
N GLY A 269 -5.56 17.86 6.39
CA GLY A 269 -6.41 19.06 6.32
C GLY A 269 -5.78 20.27 6.98
N THR A 270 -5.15 20.13 8.15
CA THR A 270 -4.47 21.23 8.86
C THR A 270 -3.26 21.78 8.11
N ARG A 271 -2.64 20.99 7.26
CA ARG A 271 -1.45 21.35 6.46
C ARG A 271 -1.79 21.69 5.01
N HIS A 272 -3.06 21.55 4.61
CA HIS A 272 -3.47 21.77 3.23
C HIS A 272 -3.30 23.25 2.82
N PRO A 273 -2.70 23.56 1.65
CA PRO A 273 -2.37 24.92 1.27
C PRO A 273 -3.57 25.84 1.16
N GLU A 274 -4.72 25.35 0.72
CA GLU A 274 -5.91 26.18 0.51
C GLU A 274 -6.75 26.36 1.80
N VAL A 275 -6.92 25.27 2.57
CA VAL A 275 -7.89 25.28 3.70
C VAL A 275 -7.23 25.20 5.08
N GLY A 276 -5.94 24.89 5.18
CA GLY A 276 -5.26 24.55 6.44
C GLY A 276 -5.43 25.61 7.53
N LYS A 277 -5.19 26.89 7.22
CA LYS A 277 -5.33 27.99 8.19
C LYS A 277 -6.75 28.10 8.75
N ALA A 278 -7.76 28.08 7.88
CA ALA A 278 -9.16 28.16 8.29
C ALA A 278 -9.58 26.93 9.08
N PHE A 279 -9.09 25.74 8.67
CA PHE A 279 -9.40 24.49 9.34
C PHE A 279 -8.78 24.41 10.75
N VAL A 280 -7.53 24.85 10.94
CA VAL A 280 -6.92 24.97 12.28
C VAL A 280 -7.73 25.88 13.18
N SER A 281 -8.16 27.07 12.69
CA SER A 281 -8.98 28.01 13.46
C SER A 281 -10.32 27.38 13.85
N PHE A 282 -10.95 26.64 12.92
CA PHE A 282 -12.17 25.91 13.20
C PHE A 282 -12.00 24.85 14.30
N LEU A 283 -10.91 24.07 14.26
CA LEU A 283 -10.64 23.06 15.29
C LEU A 283 -10.39 23.65 16.67
N GLN A 284 -9.74 24.82 16.75
CA GLN A 284 -9.47 25.53 18.00
C GLN A 284 -10.71 26.18 18.61
N SER A 285 -11.75 26.43 17.83
CA SER A 285 -13.01 27.04 18.28
C SER A 285 -14.00 26.02 18.86
N ARG A 286 -13.67 24.73 18.87
CA ARG A 286 -14.49 23.62 19.39
C ARG A 286 -14.06 23.20 20.78
#